data_57cf9a913fa9ec50561934ef82e70374
#
_entry.id   57cf9a913fa9ec50561934ef82e70374
#
_cell.length_a   1.000
_cell.length_b   1.000
_cell.length_c   1.000
_cell.angle_alpha   90.00
_cell.angle_beta   90.00
_cell.angle_gamma   90.00
#
_symmetry.space_group_name_H-M   'P 1'
#
loop_
_entity.id
_entity.type
_entity.pdbx_description
1 polymer ?
#
loop_
_entity_poly.entity_id
_entity_poly.type
_entity_poly.pdbx_seq_one_letter_code
_entity_poly.pdbx_strand_id
1 'polypeptide(L)'
;AAIILSYTRAAWLSVIAAAGVYVLIRFRISWRIFLAGILFFGVGLWATQDQWIRIFTKNDTVSSDNFSEHVQSVSNVSTDASNLERINRWMSALRMFEARPHTGWGAGTYQFQYAPFQHSSEMTIISTNEGTMGNAHSEYIGPLAEQGWPGLLGVIFFLWAVFTTGFRVIRTESVAQDRHLALMALLGLVTYFTHGVLNNFLDSDKAAVLVWGSAALLVYLDLRGKRPGSASSI
;
A
#
# COMPACT_ATOMS: atom_id res chain seq x y z
N ALA A 1 -8.56 -8.58 17.30
CA ALA A 1 -7.47 -9.38 17.88
C ALA A 1 -6.38 -9.71 16.84
N ALA A 2 -6.68 -10.36 15.67
CA ALA A 2 -5.68 -10.79 14.70
C ALA A 2 -4.79 -9.65 14.17
N ILE A 3 -5.36 -8.48 13.83
CA ILE A 3 -4.60 -7.32 13.31
C ILE A 3 -3.66 -6.75 14.38
N ILE A 4 -4.07 -6.74 15.65
CA ILE A 4 -3.25 -6.28 16.76
C ILE A 4 -2.08 -7.24 16.97
N LEU A 5 -2.36 -8.54 16.91
CA LEU A 5 -1.39 -9.62 17.11
C LEU A 5 -0.46 -9.83 15.89
N SER A 6 -0.77 -9.26 14.72
CA SER A 6 0.09 -9.38 13.54
C SER A 6 1.40 -8.58 13.65
N TYR A 7 1.49 -7.64 14.60
CA TYR A 7 2.62 -6.72 14.79
C TYR A 7 3.10 -6.02 13.52
N THR A 8 2.27 -5.99 12.47
CA THR A 8 2.62 -5.40 11.18
C THR A 8 2.21 -3.93 11.15
N ARG A 9 3.17 -3.02 11.21
CA ARG A 9 2.94 -1.55 11.16
C ARG A 9 2.15 -1.13 9.93
N ALA A 10 2.43 -1.76 8.78
CA ALA A 10 1.72 -1.53 7.53
C ALA A 10 0.21 -1.88 7.62
N ALA A 11 -0.15 -2.96 8.33
CA ALA A 11 -1.56 -3.33 8.53
C ALA A 11 -2.29 -2.31 9.39
N TRP A 12 -1.64 -1.74 10.40
CA TRP A 12 -2.26 -0.72 11.24
C TRP A 12 -2.50 0.58 10.47
N LEU A 13 -1.50 1.02 9.69
CA LEU A 13 -1.65 2.18 8.82
C LEU A 13 -2.78 2.00 7.81
N SER A 14 -2.93 0.81 7.25
CA SER A 14 -3.98 0.52 6.27
C SER A 14 -5.39 0.57 6.89
N VAL A 15 -5.56 0.13 8.13
CA VAL A 15 -6.84 0.24 8.86
C VAL A 15 -7.15 1.69 9.21
N ILE A 16 -6.15 2.46 9.63
CA ILE A 16 -6.31 3.91 9.89
C ILE A 16 -6.73 4.64 8.60
N ALA A 17 -6.10 4.32 7.46
CA ALA A 17 -6.47 4.90 6.18
C ALA A 17 -7.91 4.55 5.78
N ALA A 18 -8.31 3.29 5.96
CA ALA A 18 -9.69 2.86 5.70
C ALA A 18 -10.70 3.56 6.62
N ALA A 19 -10.37 3.69 7.91
CA ALA A 19 -11.20 4.45 8.86
C ALA A 19 -11.31 5.93 8.45
N GLY A 20 -10.22 6.55 8.01
CA GLY A 20 -10.23 7.91 7.48
C GLY A 20 -11.16 8.05 6.27
N VAL A 21 -11.06 7.15 5.30
CA VAL A 21 -11.96 7.13 4.12
C VAL A 21 -13.41 6.90 4.54
N TYR A 22 -13.67 6.01 5.51
CA TYR A 22 -15.02 5.82 6.04
C TYR A 22 -15.58 7.12 6.65
N VAL A 23 -14.80 7.85 7.45
CA VAL A 23 -15.18 9.13 8.04
C VAL A 23 -15.51 10.14 6.95
N LEU A 24 -14.70 10.24 5.89
CA LEU A 24 -14.97 11.13 4.75
C LEU A 24 -16.32 10.83 4.10
N ILE A 25 -16.59 9.54 3.87
CA ILE A 25 -17.86 9.09 3.27
C ILE A 25 -19.02 9.40 4.22
N ARG A 26 -18.89 9.06 5.51
CA ARG A 26 -19.94 9.19 6.52
C ARG A 26 -20.36 10.65 6.77
N PHE A 27 -19.38 11.56 6.76
CA PHE A 27 -19.62 13.00 6.99
C PHE A 27 -19.70 13.81 5.70
N ARG A 28 -19.67 13.16 4.53
CA ARG A 28 -19.71 13.79 3.21
C ARG A 28 -18.62 14.86 3.04
N ILE A 29 -17.49 14.68 3.66
CA ILE A 29 -16.35 15.60 3.56
C ILE A 29 -15.81 15.56 2.11
N SER A 30 -15.52 16.72 1.54
CA SER A 30 -14.94 16.75 0.20
C SER A 30 -13.51 16.20 0.22
N TRP A 31 -13.16 15.43 -0.79
CA TRP A 31 -11.81 14.88 -0.95
C TRP A 31 -10.71 15.96 -0.98
N ARG A 32 -11.06 17.17 -1.40
CA ARG A 32 -10.15 18.33 -1.43
C ARG A 32 -9.74 18.76 -0.04
N ILE A 33 -10.69 18.79 0.91
CA ILE A 33 -10.43 19.11 2.32
C ILE A 33 -9.53 18.05 2.92
N PHE A 34 -9.77 16.78 2.59
CA PHE A 34 -8.96 15.67 3.06
C PHE A 34 -7.53 15.74 2.53
N LEU A 35 -7.34 15.98 1.23
CA LEU A 35 -6.01 16.17 0.67
C LEU A 35 -5.29 17.38 1.24
N ALA A 36 -6.01 18.48 1.44
CA ALA A 36 -5.45 19.66 2.11
C ALA A 36 -5.00 19.33 3.54
N GLY A 37 -5.79 18.54 4.27
CA GLY A 37 -5.43 18.06 5.60
C GLY A 37 -4.19 17.16 5.60
N ILE A 38 -4.10 16.21 4.68
CA ILE A 38 -2.92 15.34 4.52
C ILE A 38 -1.68 16.18 4.17
N LEU A 39 -1.81 17.14 3.24
CA LEU A 39 -0.71 18.01 2.85
C LEU A 39 -0.26 18.88 4.02
N PHE A 40 -1.19 19.49 4.73
CA PHE A 40 -0.90 20.32 5.91
C PHE A 40 -0.18 19.50 7.00
N PHE A 41 -0.69 18.29 7.29
CA PHE A 41 -0.09 17.40 8.27
C PHE A 41 1.29 16.88 7.81
N GLY A 42 1.41 16.52 6.52
CA GLY A 42 2.67 16.09 5.93
C GLY A 42 3.75 17.18 5.94
N VAL A 43 3.38 18.41 5.61
CA VAL A 43 4.28 19.58 5.72
C VAL A 43 4.66 19.83 7.18
N GLY A 44 3.70 19.71 8.11
CA GLY A 44 3.96 19.84 9.55
C GLY A 44 4.96 18.79 10.06
N LEU A 45 4.78 17.52 9.66
CA LEU A 45 5.73 16.45 9.99
C LEU A 45 7.11 16.69 9.38
N TRP A 46 7.15 17.12 8.13
CA TRP A 46 8.41 17.44 7.45
C TRP A 46 9.13 18.62 8.12
N ALA A 47 8.40 19.69 8.45
CA ALA A 47 8.98 20.86 9.12
C ALA A 47 9.49 20.57 10.55
N THR A 48 8.95 19.51 11.19
CA THR A 48 9.33 19.10 12.56
C THR A 48 10.16 17.81 12.56
N GLN A 49 10.65 17.33 11.42
CA GLN A 49 11.36 16.05 11.30
C GLN A 49 12.57 15.93 12.23
N ASP A 50 13.34 17.00 12.42
CA ASP A 50 14.51 17.00 13.32
C ASP A 50 14.12 16.79 14.79
N GLN A 51 12.93 17.23 15.19
CA GLN A 51 12.43 17.04 16.55
C GLN A 51 12.01 15.57 16.76
N TRP A 52 11.32 14.98 15.78
CA TRP A 52 10.93 13.57 15.82
C TRP A 52 12.13 12.64 15.77
N ILE A 53 13.11 12.91 14.90
CA ILE A 53 14.36 12.15 14.83
C ILE A 53 15.06 12.19 16.19
N ARG A 54 15.18 13.36 16.83
CA ARG A 54 15.78 13.48 18.17
C ARG A 54 15.02 12.75 19.27
N ILE A 55 13.68 12.71 19.20
CA ILE A 55 12.86 11.96 20.16
C ILE A 55 13.08 10.46 20.00
N PHE A 56 13.12 9.97 18.75
CA PHE A 56 13.33 8.56 18.48
C PHE A 56 14.76 8.10 18.77
N THR A 57 15.77 8.91 18.47
CA THR A 57 17.18 8.59 18.78
C THR A 57 17.52 8.72 20.26
N LYS A 58 16.81 9.57 21.01
CA LYS A 58 17.04 9.73 22.45
C LYS A 58 16.52 8.56 23.29
N ASN A 59 15.56 7.79 22.77
CA ASN A 59 15.04 6.60 23.45
C ASN A 59 15.96 5.38 23.34
N ASP A 60 16.96 5.39 22.45
CA ASP A 60 17.92 4.28 22.29
C ASP A 60 19.05 4.30 23.33
N THR A 61 19.13 5.35 24.17
CA THR A 61 20.22 5.53 25.14
C THR A 61 19.88 5.18 26.59
N VAL A 62 18.68 4.67 26.86
CA VAL A 62 18.30 4.17 28.19
C VAL A 62 18.16 2.66 28.13
N SER A 63 19.30 1.97 28.08
CA SER A 63 19.35 0.52 28.26
C SER A 63 19.53 0.20 29.75
N SER A 64 18.64 -0.57 30.28
CA SER A 64 18.77 -1.26 31.57
C SER A 64 18.92 -2.76 31.33
N ASP A 65 19.86 -3.35 32.06
CA ASP A 65 20.24 -4.76 32.05
C ASP A 65 19.07 -5.67 32.42
N ASN A 66 18.31 -6.18 31.46
CA ASN A 66 17.32 -7.22 31.71
C ASN A 66 17.16 -8.20 30.52
N PHE A 67 16.89 -9.45 30.82
CA PHE A 67 16.71 -10.56 29.90
C PHE A 67 15.65 -10.29 28.80
N SER A 68 14.70 -9.40 29.00
CA SER A 68 13.77 -8.89 27.99
C SER A 68 14.47 -8.18 26.84
N GLU A 69 15.66 -7.60 27.05
CA GLU A 69 16.46 -6.91 26.04
C GLU A 69 17.10 -7.91 25.04
N HIS A 70 17.47 -9.09 25.50
CA HIS A 70 18.01 -10.12 24.60
C HIS A 70 16.95 -10.66 23.61
N VAL A 71 15.72 -10.83 24.07
CA VAL A 71 14.59 -11.22 23.19
C VAL A 71 14.19 -10.06 22.29
N GLN A 72 14.24 -8.84 22.81
CA GLN A 72 13.91 -7.62 22.06
C GLN A 72 15.00 -7.26 21.05
N SER A 73 16.28 -7.52 21.33
CA SER A 73 17.39 -7.30 20.40
C SER A 73 17.34 -8.30 19.23
N VAL A 74 16.96 -9.55 19.46
CA VAL A 74 16.76 -10.53 18.39
C VAL A 74 15.56 -10.18 17.50
N SER A 75 14.48 -9.66 18.09
CA SER A 75 13.32 -9.16 17.32
C SER A 75 13.63 -7.85 16.59
N ASN A 76 14.43 -6.96 17.17
CA ASN A 76 14.83 -5.69 16.56
C ASN A 76 15.81 -5.88 15.40
N VAL A 77 16.78 -6.79 15.53
CA VAL A 77 17.73 -7.09 14.44
C VAL A 77 17.00 -7.65 13.21
N SER A 78 16.03 -8.52 13.40
CA SER A 78 15.24 -9.05 12.28
C SER A 78 14.31 -8.01 11.65
N THR A 79 13.77 -7.09 12.46
CA THR A 79 12.89 -6.02 11.97
C THR A 79 13.70 -4.95 11.22
N ASP A 80 14.86 -4.59 11.72
CA ASP A 80 15.75 -3.63 11.07
C ASP A 80 16.33 -4.19 9.77
N ALA A 81 16.79 -5.44 9.76
CA ALA A 81 17.25 -6.10 8.53
C ALA A 81 16.13 -6.21 7.49
N SER A 82 14.91 -6.51 7.90
CA SER A 82 13.75 -6.58 6.99
C SER A 82 13.38 -5.21 6.41
N ASN A 83 13.48 -4.13 7.20
CA ASN A 83 13.20 -2.78 6.72
C ASN A 83 14.30 -2.28 5.79
N LEU A 84 15.57 -2.53 6.13
CA LEU A 84 16.72 -2.21 5.29
C LEU A 84 16.68 -2.99 3.97
N GLU A 85 16.26 -4.26 4.00
CA GLU A 85 16.10 -5.04 2.78
C GLU A 85 15.01 -4.46 1.87
N ARG A 86 13.89 -3.94 2.41
CA ARG A 86 12.89 -3.23 1.60
C ARG A 86 13.48 -1.99 0.94
N ILE A 87 14.28 -1.21 1.66
CA ILE A 87 14.98 -0.04 1.10
C ILE A 87 15.92 -0.46 -0.03
N ASN A 88 16.74 -1.51 0.17
CA ASN A 88 17.60 -2.07 -0.86
C ASN A 88 16.78 -2.45 -2.11
N ARG A 89 15.64 -3.14 -1.92
CA ARG A 89 14.75 -3.53 -3.03
C ARG A 89 14.13 -2.34 -3.76
N TRP A 90 13.71 -1.32 -3.03
CA TRP A 90 13.17 -0.09 -3.62
C TRP A 90 14.23 0.68 -4.40
N MET A 91 15.43 0.82 -3.84
CA MET A 91 16.54 1.50 -4.52
C MET A 91 16.97 0.74 -5.77
N SER A 92 17.02 -0.59 -5.72
CA SER A 92 17.27 -1.43 -6.88
C SER A 92 16.20 -1.24 -7.97
N ALA A 93 14.92 -1.21 -7.58
CA ALA A 93 13.81 -0.98 -8.50
C ALA A 93 13.87 0.41 -9.15
N LEU A 94 14.24 1.44 -8.39
CA LEU A 94 14.40 2.80 -8.93
C LEU A 94 15.56 2.87 -9.93
N ARG A 95 16.69 2.21 -9.66
CA ARG A 95 17.81 2.12 -10.62
C ARG A 95 17.43 1.33 -11.87
N MET A 96 16.64 0.26 -11.72
CA MET A 96 16.06 -0.45 -12.86
C MET A 96 15.19 0.48 -13.70
N PHE A 97 14.34 1.27 -13.05
CA PHE A 97 13.50 2.28 -13.73
C PHE A 97 14.37 3.34 -14.44
N GLU A 98 15.37 3.90 -13.78
CA GLU A 98 16.30 4.88 -14.38
C GLU A 98 16.98 4.33 -15.64
N ALA A 99 17.33 3.04 -15.65
CA ALA A 99 17.94 2.39 -16.80
C ALA A 99 16.98 2.19 -17.98
N ARG A 100 15.67 2.01 -17.71
CA ARG A 100 14.62 1.80 -18.75
C ARG A 100 13.30 2.47 -18.38
N PRO A 101 13.21 3.80 -18.38
CA PRO A 101 12.06 4.52 -17.82
C PRO A 101 10.76 4.36 -18.63
N HIS A 102 10.84 4.07 -19.92
CA HIS A 102 9.66 4.03 -20.79
C HIS A 102 9.06 2.64 -20.95
N THR A 103 9.87 1.61 -20.95
CA THR A 103 9.45 0.24 -21.26
C THR A 103 9.63 -0.71 -20.07
N GLY A 104 10.47 -0.33 -19.11
CA GLY A 104 10.89 -1.21 -18.02
C GLY A 104 11.64 -2.44 -18.53
N TRP A 105 11.62 -3.49 -17.74
CA TRP A 105 12.35 -4.75 -17.97
C TRP A 105 11.43 -5.90 -18.38
N GLY A 106 10.13 -5.69 -18.32
CA GLY A 106 9.07 -6.68 -18.59
C GLY A 106 8.29 -7.01 -17.32
N ALA A 107 6.99 -7.24 -17.46
CA ALA A 107 6.12 -7.61 -16.34
C ALA A 107 6.57 -8.93 -15.70
N GLY A 108 6.65 -8.99 -14.37
CA GLY A 108 7.08 -10.17 -13.60
C GLY A 108 8.58 -10.45 -13.67
N THR A 109 9.40 -9.55 -14.23
CA THR A 109 10.83 -9.81 -14.41
C THR A 109 11.71 -9.26 -13.29
N TYR A 110 11.16 -8.50 -12.36
CA TYR A 110 11.94 -7.88 -11.29
C TYR A 110 12.87 -8.89 -10.60
N GLN A 111 12.36 -10.04 -10.20
CA GLN A 111 13.10 -11.08 -9.50
C GLN A 111 14.33 -11.60 -10.26
N PHE A 112 14.34 -11.48 -11.59
CA PHE A 112 15.45 -11.94 -12.43
C PHE A 112 16.44 -10.84 -12.78
N GLN A 113 16.04 -9.56 -12.63
CA GLN A 113 16.79 -8.42 -13.12
C GLN A 113 17.37 -7.53 -12.02
N TYR A 114 16.87 -7.57 -10.79
CA TYR A 114 17.23 -6.63 -9.73
C TYR A 114 18.66 -6.76 -9.19
N ALA A 115 19.21 -7.98 -9.22
CA ALA A 115 20.48 -8.28 -8.56
C ALA A 115 21.66 -7.37 -8.99
N PRO A 116 21.87 -7.06 -10.29
CA PRO A 116 22.89 -6.12 -10.71
C PRO A 116 22.68 -4.66 -10.28
N PHE A 117 21.48 -4.33 -9.83
CA PHE A 117 21.09 -3.00 -9.38
C PHE A 117 21.18 -2.81 -7.87
N GLN A 118 21.56 -3.84 -7.12
CA GLN A 118 21.85 -3.74 -5.69
C GLN A 118 23.19 -3.06 -5.48
N HIS A 119 23.28 -2.21 -4.47
CA HIS A 119 24.55 -1.66 -4.01
C HIS A 119 24.99 -2.39 -2.74
N SER A 120 26.27 -2.73 -2.65
CA SER A 120 26.82 -3.45 -1.49
C SER A 120 26.63 -2.70 -0.17
N SER A 121 26.55 -1.37 -0.20
CA SER A 121 26.29 -0.53 0.98
C SER A 121 24.85 -0.60 1.49
N GLU A 122 23.90 -1.08 0.66
CA GLU A 122 22.48 -1.19 0.98
C GLU A 122 22.07 -2.64 1.27
N MET A 123 22.96 -3.59 0.97
CA MET A 123 22.70 -5.01 1.20
C MET A 123 22.71 -5.35 2.68
N THR A 124 21.85 -6.25 3.06
CA THR A 124 21.70 -6.78 4.41
C THR A 124 22.10 -8.26 4.46
N ILE A 125 22.11 -8.84 5.64
CA ILE A 125 22.41 -10.26 5.83
C ILE A 125 21.39 -11.21 5.16
N ILE A 126 20.20 -10.67 4.79
CA ILE A 126 19.15 -11.42 4.11
C ILE A 126 19.06 -11.08 2.62
N SER A 127 19.89 -10.15 2.13
CA SER A 127 19.97 -9.84 0.71
C SER A 127 20.55 -10.99 -0.08
N THR A 128 20.07 -11.21 -1.30
CA THR A 128 20.57 -12.25 -2.20
C THR A 128 20.80 -11.67 -3.59
N ASN A 129 21.83 -12.17 -4.26
CA ASN A 129 22.10 -11.92 -5.68
C ASN A 129 21.52 -13.01 -6.59
N GLU A 130 21.00 -14.08 -6.01
CA GLU A 130 20.35 -15.14 -6.75
C GLU A 130 18.94 -14.69 -7.13
N GLY A 131 18.67 -14.52 -8.42
CA GLY A 131 17.49 -13.91 -9.00
C GLY A 131 16.16 -14.64 -8.79
N THR A 132 16.03 -15.48 -7.79
CA THR A 132 14.81 -16.21 -7.47
C THR A 132 14.14 -15.64 -6.24
N MET A 133 12.83 -15.36 -6.33
CA MET A 133 11.94 -14.92 -5.23
C MET A 133 12.09 -13.47 -4.75
N GLY A 134 12.88 -12.60 -5.39
CA GLY A 134 12.92 -11.19 -5.05
C GLY A 134 11.72 -10.45 -5.64
N ASN A 135 11.09 -9.59 -4.85
CA ASN A 135 10.11 -8.65 -5.35
C ASN A 135 10.43 -7.24 -4.85
N ALA A 136 9.82 -6.23 -5.45
CA ALA A 136 10.05 -4.83 -5.08
C ALA A 136 9.40 -4.41 -3.76
N HIS A 137 8.72 -5.30 -3.06
CA HIS A 137 7.94 -5.02 -1.85
C HIS A 137 7.02 -3.79 -1.96
N SER A 138 6.47 -3.52 -3.15
CA SER A 138 5.52 -2.44 -3.38
C SER A 138 4.73 -2.66 -4.66
N GLU A 139 3.42 -2.52 -4.58
CA GLU A 139 2.49 -2.57 -5.72
C GLU A 139 2.64 -1.37 -6.67
N TYR A 140 3.46 -0.38 -6.32
CA TYR A 140 3.69 0.83 -7.11
C TYR A 140 5.08 0.85 -7.73
N ILE A 141 6.09 0.54 -6.92
CA ILE A 141 7.49 0.57 -7.36
C ILE A 141 7.81 -0.63 -8.24
N GLY A 142 7.18 -1.79 -8.00
CA GLY A 142 7.33 -2.98 -8.84
C GLY A 142 6.94 -2.70 -10.30
N PRO A 143 5.70 -2.31 -10.59
CA PRO A 143 5.28 -1.93 -11.94
C PRO A 143 6.10 -0.79 -12.55
N LEU A 144 6.59 0.15 -11.75
CA LEU A 144 7.48 1.22 -12.23
C LEU A 144 8.81 0.66 -12.76
N ALA A 145 9.42 -0.28 -12.05
CA ALA A 145 10.66 -0.93 -12.49
C ALA A 145 10.43 -1.84 -13.70
N GLU A 146 9.36 -2.63 -13.68
CA GLU A 146 9.09 -3.65 -14.67
C GLU A 146 8.52 -3.13 -15.98
N GLN A 147 7.71 -2.07 -15.94
CA GLN A 147 6.96 -1.56 -17.08
C GLN A 147 7.21 -0.06 -17.32
N GLY A 148 8.10 0.56 -16.56
CA GLY A 148 8.38 1.99 -16.66
C GLY A 148 7.20 2.88 -16.24
N TRP A 149 7.17 4.11 -16.76
CA TRP A 149 6.05 5.04 -16.53
C TRP A 149 4.69 4.45 -16.87
N PRO A 150 4.50 3.70 -17.99
CA PRO A 150 3.21 3.10 -18.31
C PRO A 150 2.68 2.17 -17.22
N GLY A 151 3.56 1.39 -16.56
CA GLY A 151 3.18 0.51 -15.46
C GLY A 151 2.63 1.27 -14.27
N LEU A 152 3.38 2.28 -13.79
CA LEU A 152 2.94 3.13 -12.68
C LEU A 152 1.63 3.87 -13.01
N LEU A 153 1.54 4.46 -14.22
CA LEU A 153 0.33 5.15 -14.67
C LEU A 153 -0.86 4.21 -14.77
N GLY A 154 -0.65 2.96 -15.19
CA GLY A 154 -1.68 1.91 -15.20
C GLY A 154 -2.24 1.65 -13.80
N VAL A 155 -1.38 1.50 -12.80
CA VAL A 155 -1.79 1.32 -11.40
C VAL A 155 -2.55 2.55 -10.89
N ILE A 156 -2.04 3.76 -11.11
CA ILE A 156 -2.70 5.01 -10.70
C ILE A 156 -4.08 5.14 -11.37
N PHE A 157 -4.17 4.86 -12.67
CA PHE A 157 -5.44 4.90 -13.40
C PHE A 157 -6.44 3.87 -12.88
N PHE A 158 -5.98 2.64 -12.61
CA PHE A 158 -6.82 1.60 -12.02
C PHE A 158 -7.38 2.06 -10.67
N LEU A 159 -6.54 2.57 -9.78
CA LEU A 159 -6.96 3.10 -8.48
C LEU A 159 -7.98 4.24 -8.66
N TRP A 160 -7.68 5.20 -9.51
CA TRP A 160 -8.59 6.30 -9.79
C TRP A 160 -9.96 5.80 -10.28
N ALA A 161 -9.98 4.86 -11.21
CA ALA A 161 -11.21 4.29 -11.76
C ALA A 161 -12.04 3.56 -10.69
N VAL A 162 -11.38 2.70 -9.89
CA VAL A 162 -12.04 1.93 -8.84
C VAL A 162 -12.58 2.83 -7.73
N PHE A 163 -11.78 3.78 -7.25
CA PHE A 163 -12.20 4.69 -6.19
C PHE A 163 -13.32 5.62 -6.65
N THR A 164 -13.23 6.20 -7.85
CA THR A 164 -14.30 7.04 -8.39
C THR A 164 -15.60 6.27 -8.58
N THR A 165 -15.53 5.03 -9.05
CA THR A 165 -16.69 4.14 -9.18
C THR A 165 -17.29 3.81 -7.81
N GLY A 166 -16.47 3.39 -6.84
CA GLY A 166 -16.94 3.09 -5.50
C GLY A 166 -17.60 4.29 -4.82
N PHE A 167 -16.98 5.48 -4.87
CA PHE A 167 -17.59 6.69 -4.33
C PHE A 167 -18.90 7.05 -5.02
N ARG A 168 -19.00 6.87 -6.34
CA ARG A 168 -20.22 7.11 -7.10
C ARG A 168 -21.32 6.17 -6.62
N VAL A 169 -21.09 4.86 -6.60
CA VAL A 169 -22.07 3.87 -6.15
C VAL A 169 -22.56 4.19 -4.74
N ILE A 170 -21.65 4.44 -3.78
CA ILE A 170 -22.03 4.73 -2.39
C ILE A 170 -22.93 5.96 -2.27
N ARG A 171 -22.78 6.96 -3.19
CA ARG A 171 -23.54 8.19 -3.17
C ARG A 171 -24.88 8.11 -3.90
N THR A 172 -24.95 7.31 -4.95
CA THR A 172 -26.12 7.26 -5.86
C THR A 172 -27.00 6.07 -5.65
N GLU A 173 -26.50 4.96 -5.02
CA GLU A 173 -27.26 3.76 -4.81
C GLU A 173 -28.35 3.95 -3.76
N SER A 174 -29.58 3.61 -4.11
CA SER A 174 -30.77 3.72 -3.25
C SER A 174 -30.93 2.51 -2.34
N VAL A 175 -30.54 1.31 -2.83
CA VAL A 175 -30.64 0.05 -2.06
C VAL A 175 -29.57 0.03 -0.98
N ALA A 176 -29.99 0.01 0.28
CA ALA A 176 -29.08 0.07 1.43
C ALA A 176 -28.06 -1.08 1.45
N GLN A 177 -28.48 -2.27 1.06
CA GLN A 177 -27.62 -3.45 1.01
C GLN A 177 -26.50 -3.29 -0.01
N ASP A 178 -26.82 -2.86 -1.23
CA ASP A 178 -25.86 -2.65 -2.32
C ASP A 178 -24.86 -1.53 -1.98
N ARG A 179 -25.36 -0.47 -1.33
CA ARG A 179 -24.50 0.60 -0.81
C ARG A 179 -23.53 0.12 0.27
N HIS A 180 -23.97 -0.76 1.19
CA HIS A 180 -23.09 -1.34 2.19
C HIS A 180 -22.06 -2.29 1.57
N LEU A 181 -22.43 -3.10 0.57
CA LEU A 181 -21.51 -3.94 -0.18
C LEU A 181 -20.45 -3.11 -0.88
N ALA A 182 -20.84 -2.02 -1.55
CA ALA A 182 -19.89 -1.10 -2.19
C ALA A 182 -18.94 -0.45 -1.17
N LEU A 183 -19.46 -0.07 0.01
CA LEU A 183 -18.63 0.50 1.07
C LEU A 183 -17.62 -0.52 1.60
N MET A 184 -18.02 -1.75 1.87
CA MET A 184 -17.12 -2.82 2.32
C MET A 184 -16.04 -3.12 1.29
N ALA A 185 -16.41 -3.25 0.01
CA ALA A 185 -15.47 -3.48 -1.09
C ALA A 185 -14.46 -2.32 -1.22
N LEU A 186 -14.94 -1.07 -1.17
CA LEU A 186 -14.08 0.11 -1.26
C LEU A 186 -13.09 0.19 -0.09
N LEU A 187 -13.56 -0.01 1.16
CA LEU A 187 -12.69 0.03 2.34
C LEU A 187 -11.67 -1.12 2.34
N GLY A 188 -12.04 -2.31 1.86
CA GLY A 188 -11.12 -3.41 1.65
C GLY A 188 -10.01 -3.06 0.66
N LEU A 189 -10.37 -2.42 -0.47
CA LEU A 189 -9.40 -1.95 -1.45
C LEU A 189 -8.50 -0.84 -0.91
N VAL A 190 -9.04 0.11 -0.13
CA VAL A 190 -8.23 1.13 0.58
C VAL A 190 -7.22 0.45 1.49
N THR A 191 -7.66 -0.51 2.30
CA THR A 191 -6.77 -1.27 3.19
C THR A 191 -5.67 -1.96 2.39
N TYR A 192 -6.02 -2.66 1.33
CA TYR A 192 -5.07 -3.38 0.50
C TYR A 192 -4.04 -2.44 -0.13
N PHE A 193 -4.47 -1.42 -0.85
CA PHE A 193 -3.57 -0.52 -1.58
C PHE A 193 -2.74 0.39 -0.67
N THR A 194 -3.22 0.71 0.53
CA THR A 194 -2.38 1.37 1.55
C THR A 194 -1.29 0.42 2.05
N HIS A 195 -1.64 -0.83 2.32
CA HIS A 195 -0.66 -1.85 2.69
C HIS A 195 0.31 -2.15 1.55
N GLY A 196 -0.16 -2.10 0.31
CA GLY A 196 0.58 -2.32 -0.92
C GLY A 196 1.69 -1.30 -1.22
N VAL A 197 1.75 -0.19 -0.49
CA VAL A 197 2.91 0.73 -0.53
C VAL A 197 4.18 0.01 -0.06
N LEU A 198 4.06 -0.82 0.97
CA LEU A 198 5.16 -1.50 1.65
C LEU A 198 5.26 -3.00 1.33
N ASN A 199 4.32 -3.54 0.56
CA ASN A 199 4.26 -4.95 0.19
C ASN A 199 3.59 -5.13 -1.18
N ASN A 200 3.83 -6.29 -1.83
CA ASN A 200 3.14 -6.67 -3.05
C ASN A 200 2.61 -8.10 -2.90
N PHE A 201 1.31 -8.24 -2.86
CA PHE A 201 0.64 -9.53 -2.70
C PHE A 201 -0.25 -9.88 -3.90
N LEU A 202 -0.36 -8.99 -4.92
CA LEU A 202 -1.10 -9.30 -6.15
C LEU A 202 -0.45 -10.43 -6.95
N ASP A 203 0.82 -10.71 -6.71
CA ASP A 203 1.52 -11.87 -7.25
C ASP A 203 1.00 -13.20 -6.67
N SER A 204 0.18 -13.14 -5.59
CA SER A 204 -0.42 -14.30 -4.97
C SER A 204 -1.91 -14.40 -5.30
N ASP A 205 -2.38 -15.58 -5.70
CA ASP A 205 -3.78 -15.85 -6.05
C ASP A 205 -4.76 -15.46 -4.93
N LYS A 206 -4.34 -15.69 -3.67
CA LYS A 206 -5.20 -15.43 -2.50
C LYS A 206 -5.58 -13.95 -2.34
N ALA A 207 -4.63 -13.05 -2.55
CA ALA A 207 -4.88 -11.61 -2.47
C ALA A 207 -5.54 -11.09 -3.75
N ALA A 208 -5.11 -11.58 -4.92
CA ALA A 208 -5.62 -11.18 -6.22
C ALA A 208 -7.13 -11.41 -6.34
N VAL A 209 -7.65 -12.56 -5.91
CA VAL A 209 -9.10 -12.85 -5.94
C VAL A 209 -9.90 -11.81 -5.15
N LEU A 210 -9.43 -11.41 -3.97
CA LEU A 210 -10.15 -10.43 -3.14
C LEU A 210 -10.11 -9.03 -3.76
N VAL A 211 -8.98 -8.63 -4.32
CA VAL A 211 -8.81 -7.30 -4.93
C VAL A 211 -9.62 -7.18 -6.22
N TRP A 212 -9.45 -8.12 -7.14
CA TRP A 212 -10.17 -8.11 -8.42
C TRP A 212 -11.65 -8.36 -8.24
N GLY A 213 -12.05 -9.24 -7.30
CA GLY A 213 -13.44 -9.49 -6.93
C GLY A 213 -14.13 -8.25 -6.37
N SER A 214 -13.44 -7.50 -5.49
CA SER A 214 -13.97 -6.24 -4.96
C SER A 214 -14.11 -5.17 -6.04
N ALA A 215 -13.13 -5.03 -6.94
CA ALA A 215 -13.20 -4.12 -8.07
C ALA A 215 -14.34 -4.48 -9.02
N ALA A 216 -14.48 -5.77 -9.36
CA ALA A 216 -15.57 -6.27 -10.21
C ALA A 216 -16.95 -6.04 -9.57
N LEU A 217 -17.07 -6.23 -8.26
CA LEU A 217 -18.30 -5.95 -7.51
C LEU A 217 -18.69 -4.47 -7.64
N LEU A 218 -17.75 -3.56 -7.46
CA LEU A 218 -18.03 -2.12 -7.61
C LEU A 218 -18.50 -1.75 -9.01
N VAL A 219 -17.87 -2.31 -10.04
CA VAL A 219 -18.28 -2.12 -11.45
C VAL A 219 -19.67 -2.71 -11.68
N TYR A 220 -19.94 -3.90 -11.19
CA TYR A 220 -21.26 -4.54 -11.31
C TYR A 220 -22.36 -3.68 -10.70
N LEU A 221 -22.17 -3.17 -9.48
CA LEU A 221 -23.14 -2.32 -8.80
C LEU A 221 -23.37 -1.00 -9.53
N ASP A 222 -22.30 -0.36 -10.08
CA ASP A 222 -22.41 0.86 -10.88
C ASP A 222 -23.22 0.64 -12.18
N LEU A 223 -22.99 -0.48 -12.85
CA LEU A 223 -23.72 -0.84 -14.07
C LEU A 223 -25.18 -1.21 -13.80
N ARG A 224 -25.44 -1.91 -12.69
CA ARG A 224 -26.80 -2.28 -12.29
C ARG A 224 -27.63 -1.04 -11.96
N GLY A 225 -27.07 -0.10 -11.20
CA GLY A 225 -27.78 1.14 -10.83
C GLY A 225 -28.11 2.06 -12.02
N LYS A 226 -27.42 1.90 -13.16
CA LYS A 226 -27.69 2.65 -14.40
C LYS A 226 -28.74 2.04 -15.30
N ARG A 227 -29.24 0.82 -15.04
CA ARG A 227 -30.25 0.19 -15.88
C ARG A 227 -31.61 0.84 -15.65
N PRO A 228 -32.29 1.33 -16.72
CA PRO A 228 -33.67 1.82 -16.60
C PRO A 228 -34.57 0.67 -16.11
N GLY A 229 -35.24 0.83 -14.98
CA GLY A 229 -36.21 -0.15 -14.46
C GLY A 229 -35.77 -0.91 -13.21
N SER A 230 -34.58 -0.72 -12.62
CA SER A 230 -34.17 -1.42 -11.40
C SER A 230 -34.83 -0.89 -10.10
N ALA A 231 -35.57 0.21 -10.19
CA ALA A 231 -36.23 0.84 -9.04
C ALA A 231 -37.68 0.37 -8.77
N SER A 232 -38.23 -0.59 -9.53
CA SER A 232 -39.67 -0.95 -9.45
C SER A 232 -39.98 -2.42 -9.23
N SER A 233 -39.09 -3.19 -8.63
CA SER A 233 -39.41 -4.59 -8.30
C SER A 233 -38.80 -4.98 -6.95
N ILE A 234 -39.35 -4.42 -5.88
CA ILE A 234 -39.51 -5.08 -4.57
C ILE A 234 -40.62 -4.33 -3.82
#